data_e413da7fd2229c15d64ed15dd442feb7
#
_entry.id   e413da7fd2229c15d64ed15dd442feb7
#
_cell.length_a   1.000
_cell.length_b   1.000
_cell.length_c   1.000
_cell.angle_alpha   90.00
_cell.angle_beta   90.00
_cell.angle_gamma   90.00
#
_symmetry.space_group_name_H-M   'P 1'
#
loop_
_entity.id
_entity.type
_entity.pdbx_description
1 polymer ?
#
loop_
_entity_poly.entity_id
_entity_poly.type
_entity_poly.pdbx_seq_one_letter_code
_entity_poly.pdbx_strand_id
1 'polypeptide(L)'
;MFFGLQRASAKELNIYSYRSPALLEPFTKQYEKEFNVKFNILHAKKGLAQRLKLEGKNSPADIILTVDISRLSELADMDLVKQIDSKIINNNVPKHLRDINKKWISLSTRARIIGVSNKRVNKNDILNIEDLANPKYKGKICTRIGSHPYNRALLASIVAHSGESKATAWAEGLVSNFARKPKGNDRAQAKAIFSGECDIVLMNTYYFALMKFNNKKPEQKKWAKATDVIFYNQSGRGQHINVSGGAIAKYSKNNEEAVRFLEWMTQPKAQKIYSEVNFEYPVNPKVKLGGKIMEWGTFKADNLSISEIAKNSKKAQMIIDKVGW
;
A
#
# COMPACT_ATOMS: atom_id res chain seq x y z
N MET A 1 7.73 31.02 -47.80
CA MET A 1 8.43 30.86 -46.52
C MET A 1 7.67 29.78 -45.74
N PHE A 2 8.11 28.52 -45.81
CA PHE A 2 7.49 27.43 -45.02
C PHE A 2 8.09 27.48 -43.63
N PHE A 3 7.32 27.90 -42.64
CA PHE A 3 7.66 27.67 -41.22
C PHE A 3 7.46 26.19 -40.91
N GLY A 4 8.57 25.45 -40.93
CA GLY A 4 8.59 24.08 -40.40
C GLY A 4 8.28 24.11 -38.91
N LEU A 5 7.09 23.66 -38.52
CA LEU A 5 6.77 23.29 -37.13
C LEU A 5 7.72 22.15 -36.73
N GLN A 6 8.86 22.51 -36.11
CA GLN A 6 9.64 21.50 -35.35
C GLN A 6 8.74 20.94 -34.28
N ARG A 7 8.18 19.74 -34.48
CA ARG A 7 7.57 18.97 -33.42
C ARG A 7 8.65 18.70 -32.38
N ALA A 8 8.55 19.38 -31.24
CA ALA A 8 9.40 19.04 -30.10
C ALA A 8 9.31 17.53 -29.87
N SER A 9 10.45 16.83 -29.84
CA SER A 9 10.47 15.41 -29.55
C SER A 9 9.83 15.19 -28.18
N ALA A 10 8.99 14.16 -28.08
CA ALA A 10 8.36 13.81 -26.79
C ALA A 10 9.46 13.57 -25.77
N LYS A 11 9.34 14.16 -24.59
CA LYS A 11 10.20 13.84 -23.46
C LYS A 11 9.96 12.40 -23.05
N GLU A 12 10.96 11.72 -22.52
CA GLU A 12 10.86 10.34 -22.07
C GLU A 12 11.13 10.25 -20.57
N LEU A 13 10.36 9.41 -19.87
CA LEU A 13 10.57 9.05 -18.46
C LEU A 13 10.69 7.54 -18.32
N ASN A 14 11.75 7.10 -17.65
CA ASN A 14 12.02 5.69 -17.37
C ASN A 14 11.57 5.36 -15.94
N ILE A 15 10.57 4.49 -15.83
CA ILE A 15 9.99 4.10 -14.54
C ILE A 15 10.38 2.66 -14.20
N TYR A 16 11.02 2.46 -13.05
CA TYR A 16 11.15 1.16 -12.43
C TYR A 16 10.00 0.94 -11.45
N SER A 17 9.16 -0.05 -11.69
CA SER A 17 7.90 -0.20 -10.97
C SER A 17 7.72 -1.59 -10.35
N TYR A 18 7.42 -1.60 -9.05
CA TYR A 18 6.86 -2.76 -8.35
C TYR A 18 5.34 -2.85 -8.51
N ARG A 19 4.69 -1.77 -8.99
CA ARG A 19 3.27 -1.74 -9.33
C ARG A 19 3.08 -2.39 -10.70
N SER A 20 2.05 -3.23 -10.82
CA SER A 20 1.76 -3.88 -12.11
C SER A 20 1.40 -2.86 -13.19
N PRO A 21 1.78 -3.11 -14.47
CA PRO A 21 1.51 -2.21 -15.57
C PRO A 21 0.03 -1.82 -15.69
N ALA A 22 -0.89 -2.77 -15.55
CA ALA A 22 -2.34 -2.52 -15.63
C ALA A 22 -2.87 -1.50 -14.59
N LEU A 23 -2.20 -1.37 -13.42
CA LEU A 23 -2.55 -0.37 -12.40
C LEU A 23 -1.86 0.97 -12.60
N LEU A 24 -0.80 1.01 -13.41
CA LEU A 24 -0.03 2.22 -13.72
C LEU A 24 -0.50 2.88 -15.03
N GLU A 25 -0.94 2.08 -15.99
CA GLU A 25 -1.34 2.51 -17.33
C GLU A 25 -2.37 3.67 -17.34
N PRO A 26 -3.41 3.71 -16.48
CA PRO A 26 -4.35 4.83 -16.47
C PRO A 26 -3.68 6.18 -16.17
N PHE A 27 -2.61 6.18 -15.34
CA PHE A 27 -1.86 7.39 -15.01
C PHE A 27 -0.95 7.81 -16.15
N THR A 28 -0.18 6.88 -16.72
CA THR A 28 0.75 7.19 -17.79
C THR A 28 0.04 7.66 -19.05
N LYS A 29 -1.02 6.97 -19.48
CA LYS A 29 -1.85 7.38 -20.62
C LYS A 29 -2.44 8.79 -20.44
N GLN A 30 -2.91 9.10 -19.21
CA GLN A 30 -3.47 10.42 -18.95
C GLN A 30 -2.40 11.50 -18.98
N TYR A 31 -1.23 11.24 -18.40
CA TYR A 31 -0.10 12.17 -18.40
C TYR A 31 0.49 12.37 -19.81
N GLU A 32 0.66 11.28 -20.57
CA GLU A 32 1.10 11.33 -21.97
C GLU A 32 0.21 12.26 -22.82
N LYS A 33 -1.10 12.12 -22.64
CA LYS A 33 -2.09 12.95 -23.35
C LYS A 33 -1.99 14.43 -22.97
N GLU A 34 -1.66 14.74 -21.71
CA GLU A 34 -1.61 16.12 -21.21
C GLU A 34 -0.30 16.83 -21.51
N PHE A 35 0.82 16.10 -21.45
CA PHE A 35 2.15 16.71 -21.42
C PHE A 35 3.09 16.23 -22.53
N ASN A 36 2.62 15.36 -23.44
CA ASN A 36 3.43 14.80 -24.52
C ASN A 36 4.73 14.13 -24.01
N VAL A 37 4.63 13.35 -22.95
CA VAL A 37 5.73 12.59 -22.33
C VAL A 37 5.51 11.12 -22.58
N LYS A 38 6.53 10.39 -23.04
CA LYS A 38 6.50 8.93 -23.19
C LYS A 38 7.07 8.24 -21.96
N PHE A 39 6.54 7.06 -21.64
CA PHE A 39 7.00 6.26 -20.51
C PHE A 39 7.61 4.94 -20.96
N ASN A 40 8.83 4.69 -20.50
CA ASN A 40 9.46 3.37 -20.57
C ASN A 40 9.35 2.70 -19.19
N ILE A 41 8.59 1.61 -19.09
CA ILE A 41 8.26 1.01 -17.80
C ILE A 41 8.92 -0.37 -17.67
N LEU A 42 9.81 -0.51 -16.70
CA LEU A 42 10.36 -1.78 -16.28
C LEU A 42 9.61 -2.26 -15.04
N HIS A 43 8.83 -3.33 -15.18
CA HIS A 43 8.09 -3.93 -14.06
C HIS A 43 8.81 -5.16 -13.52
N ALA A 44 8.98 -5.23 -12.20
CA ALA A 44 9.44 -6.43 -11.51
C ALA A 44 8.76 -6.60 -10.15
N LYS A 45 8.54 -7.85 -9.76
CA LYS A 45 7.95 -8.18 -8.44
C LYS A 45 8.95 -8.02 -7.29
N LYS A 46 10.25 -8.10 -7.57
CA LYS A 46 11.37 -8.03 -6.62
C LYS A 46 12.66 -7.58 -7.32
N GLY A 47 13.66 -7.14 -6.56
CA GLY A 47 15.03 -6.94 -7.04
C GLY A 47 15.32 -5.59 -7.71
N LEU A 48 14.36 -4.63 -7.75
CA LEU A 48 14.63 -3.33 -8.40
C LEU A 48 15.65 -2.48 -7.63
N ALA A 49 15.68 -2.55 -6.30
CA ALA A 49 16.69 -1.84 -5.51
C ALA A 49 18.11 -2.36 -5.80
N GLN A 50 18.28 -3.68 -5.83
CA GLN A 50 19.53 -4.32 -6.18
C GLN A 50 19.96 -4.00 -7.60
N ARG A 51 19.01 -4.00 -8.55
CA ARG A 51 19.27 -3.61 -9.94
C ARG A 51 19.77 -2.18 -10.04
N LEU A 52 19.10 -1.22 -9.39
CA LEU A 52 19.55 0.19 -9.33
C LEU A 52 20.95 0.32 -8.77
N LYS A 53 21.27 -0.46 -7.71
CA LYS A 53 22.60 -0.47 -7.11
C LYS A 53 23.68 -0.96 -8.09
N LEU A 54 23.38 -2.04 -8.82
CA LEU A 54 24.31 -2.61 -9.81
C LEU A 54 24.51 -1.70 -11.01
N GLU A 55 23.45 -1.09 -11.51
CA GLU A 55 23.50 -0.16 -12.64
C GLU A 55 24.24 1.15 -12.28
N GLY A 56 24.13 1.59 -11.02
CA GLY A 56 24.81 2.78 -10.51
C GLY A 56 24.53 4.02 -11.36
N LYS A 57 25.58 4.73 -11.77
CA LYS A 57 25.48 5.94 -12.62
C LYS A 57 24.96 5.67 -14.04
N ASN A 58 24.98 4.40 -14.48
CA ASN A 58 24.49 3.98 -15.80
C ASN A 58 23.01 3.60 -15.79
N SER A 59 22.35 3.65 -14.64
CA SER A 59 20.90 3.35 -14.57
C SER A 59 20.12 4.33 -15.43
N PRO A 60 19.21 3.83 -16.31
CA PRO A 60 18.31 4.69 -17.08
C PRO A 60 17.14 5.18 -16.23
N ALA A 61 16.90 4.63 -15.03
CA ALA A 61 15.75 4.93 -14.22
C ALA A 61 15.67 6.40 -13.79
N ASP A 62 14.50 7.00 -13.97
CA ASP A 62 14.17 8.33 -13.46
C ASP A 62 13.34 8.25 -12.21
N ILE A 63 12.33 7.36 -12.19
CA ILE A 63 11.38 7.21 -11.10
C ILE A 63 11.30 5.74 -10.66
N ILE A 64 11.21 5.53 -9.35
CA ILE A 64 10.89 4.23 -8.79
C ILE A 64 9.51 4.31 -8.14
N LEU A 65 8.58 3.44 -8.57
CA LEU A 65 7.25 3.30 -7.98
C LEU A 65 7.15 2.02 -7.16
N THR A 66 6.71 2.16 -5.92
CA THR A 66 6.57 1.04 -4.99
C THR A 66 5.13 0.82 -4.55
N VAL A 67 4.88 -0.33 -3.92
CA VAL A 67 3.56 -0.74 -3.43
C VAL A 67 3.50 -0.93 -1.91
N ASP A 68 4.58 -0.64 -1.21
CA ASP A 68 4.63 -0.64 0.27
C ASP A 68 5.81 0.17 0.80
N ILE A 69 5.72 0.52 2.09
CA ILE A 69 6.70 1.36 2.78
C ILE A 69 8.08 0.71 2.89
N SER A 70 8.17 -0.61 3.07
CA SER A 70 9.46 -1.25 3.28
C SER A 70 10.39 -1.09 2.07
N ARG A 71 9.83 -1.06 0.87
CA ARG A 71 10.57 -0.82 -0.37
C ARG A 71 11.00 0.63 -0.55
N LEU A 72 10.18 1.59 -0.10
CA LEU A 72 10.56 3.00 -0.11
C LEU A 72 11.72 3.26 0.85
N SER A 73 11.64 2.68 2.06
CA SER A 73 12.71 2.78 3.04
C SER A 73 13.99 2.10 2.54
N GLU A 74 13.91 0.90 1.98
CA GLU A 74 15.06 0.18 1.39
C GLU A 74 15.80 1.06 0.37
N LEU A 75 15.08 1.74 -0.53
CA LEU A 75 15.68 2.63 -1.52
C LEU A 75 16.41 3.81 -0.87
N ALA A 76 15.82 4.40 0.17
CA ALA A 76 16.41 5.52 0.91
C ALA A 76 17.64 5.08 1.72
N ASP A 77 17.54 3.94 2.43
CA ASP A 77 18.61 3.38 3.27
C ASP A 77 19.84 2.94 2.45
N MET A 78 19.61 2.48 1.22
CA MET A 78 20.67 2.13 0.26
C MET A 78 21.22 3.34 -0.52
N ASP A 79 20.75 4.57 -0.23
CA ASP A 79 21.11 5.82 -0.93
C ASP A 79 20.93 5.75 -2.46
N LEU A 80 19.85 5.08 -2.90
CA LEU A 80 19.53 4.89 -4.33
C LEU A 80 18.62 5.98 -4.91
N VAL A 81 18.15 6.91 -4.08
CA VAL A 81 17.20 7.96 -4.43
C VAL A 81 17.65 9.31 -3.93
N LYS A 82 17.32 10.37 -4.68
CA LYS A 82 17.62 11.75 -4.32
C LYS A 82 16.46 12.42 -3.60
N GLN A 83 16.71 13.58 -3.02
CA GLN A 83 15.68 14.39 -2.38
C GLN A 83 14.70 14.96 -3.41
N ILE A 84 13.43 15.05 -3.01
CA ILE A 84 12.35 15.66 -3.77
C ILE A 84 11.97 16.96 -3.05
N ASP A 85 12.33 18.08 -3.62
CA ASP A 85 11.94 19.39 -3.08
C ASP A 85 10.84 19.99 -3.97
N SER A 86 9.60 19.99 -3.46
CA SER A 86 8.43 20.48 -4.17
C SER A 86 7.40 21.07 -3.20
N LYS A 87 7.07 22.32 -3.41
CA LYS A 87 5.99 22.99 -2.68
C LYS A 87 4.63 22.34 -2.96
N ILE A 88 4.40 21.88 -4.19
CA ILE A 88 3.15 21.22 -4.60
C ILE A 88 2.95 19.91 -3.81
N ILE A 89 3.98 19.07 -3.79
CA ILE A 89 3.96 17.81 -3.02
C ILE A 89 3.77 18.10 -1.53
N ASN A 90 4.47 19.09 -1.00
CA ASN A 90 4.37 19.47 0.42
C ASN A 90 2.96 19.91 0.81
N ASN A 91 2.24 20.56 -0.09
CA ASN A 91 0.86 21.01 0.11
C ASN A 91 -0.19 19.91 -0.10
N ASN A 92 0.13 18.90 -0.90
CA ASN A 92 -0.81 17.86 -1.29
C ASN A 92 -0.67 16.55 -0.49
N VAL A 93 0.52 16.29 0.08
CA VAL A 93 0.80 15.06 0.83
C VAL A 93 1.11 15.41 2.28
N PRO A 94 0.32 14.95 3.26
CA PRO A 94 0.56 15.19 4.69
C PRO A 94 1.97 14.74 5.12
N LYS A 95 2.53 15.44 6.11
CA LYS A 95 3.90 15.21 6.59
C LYS A 95 4.15 13.76 7.03
N HIS A 96 3.20 13.12 7.70
CA HIS A 96 3.33 11.73 8.16
C HIS A 96 3.34 10.69 7.02
N LEU A 97 2.92 11.08 5.81
CA LEU A 97 2.94 10.27 4.59
C LEU A 97 4.15 10.57 3.68
N ARG A 98 5.14 11.30 4.15
CA ARG A 98 6.37 11.63 3.43
C ARG A 98 7.59 11.24 4.24
N ASP A 99 8.69 11.00 3.56
CA ASP A 99 9.97 10.79 4.20
C ASP A 99 10.46 12.09 4.88
N ILE A 100 10.98 11.97 6.09
CA ILE A 100 11.52 13.10 6.86
C ILE A 100 12.71 13.75 6.14
N ASN A 101 13.50 12.95 5.42
CA ASN A 101 14.65 13.37 4.62
C ASN A 101 14.28 13.69 3.15
N LYS A 102 12.98 13.76 2.84
CA LYS A 102 12.45 14.04 1.50
C LYS A 102 12.86 13.04 0.41
N LYS A 103 13.30 11.83 0.75
CA LYS A 103 13.78 10.83 -0.22
C LYS A 103 12.65 10.14 -1.00
N TRP A 104 11.43 10.12 -0.45
CA TRP A 104 10.26 9.52 -1.09
C TRP A 104 8.95 10.17 -0.62
N ILE A 105 7.89 9.94 -1.37
CA ILE A 105 6.54 10.39 -1.08
C ILE A 105 5.53 9.25 -1.22
N SER A 106 4.46 9.29 -0.42
CA SER A 106 3.29 8.45 -0.67
C SER A 106 2.44 9.03 -1.79
N LEU A 107 1.86 8.15 -2.60
CA LEU A 107 0.98 8.49 -3.72
C LEU A 107 -0.45 7.99 -3.51
N SER A 108 -0.63 6.95 -2.72
CA SER A 108 -1.93 6.45 -2.27
C SER A 108 -1.79 5.69 -0.97
N THR A 109 -2.92 5.50 -0.26
CA THR A 109 -2.97 4.69 0.95
C THR A 109 -3.96 3.54 0.82
N ARG A 110 -3.85 2.52 1.66
CA ARG A 110 -4.81 1.45 1.85
C ARG A 110 -4.80 1.00 3.31
N ALA A 111 -5.96 0.60 3.79
CA ALA A 111 -6.09 0.05 5.13
C ALA A 111 -5.85 -1.47 5.13
N ARG A 112 -5.21 -1.97 6.19
CA ARG A 112 -5.13 -3.39 6.52
C ARG A 112 -6.29 -3.72 7.46
N ILE A 113 -7.42 -4.12 6.90
CA ILE A 113 -8.67 -4.33 7.60
C ILE A 113 -8.78 -5.73 8.20
N ILE A 114 -9.72 -5.88 9.14
CA ILE A 114 -10.23 -7.17 9.57
C ILE A 114 -11.48 -7.48 8.72
N GLY A 115 -11.49 -8.65 8.08
CA GLY A 115 -12.68 -9.20 7.46
C GLY A 115 -13.27 -10.26 8.37
N VAL A 116 -14.59 -10.28 8.54
CA VAL A 116 -15.28 -11.28 9.37
C VAL A 116 -16.42 -11.93 8.62
N SER A 117 -16.70 -13.18 8.95
CA SER A 117 -17.92 -13.85 8.47
C SER A 117 -19.16 -13.12 8.98
N ASN A 118 -19.99 -12.62 8.07
CA ASN A 118 -21.22 -11.91 8.43
C ASN A 118 -22.31 -12.83 9.06
N LYS A 119 -22.09 -14.16 9.07
CA LYS A 119 -22.99 -15.12 9.67
C LYS A 119 -22.52 -15.68 11.01
N ARG A 120 -21.19 -15.68 11.27
CA ARG A 120 -20.59 -16.39 12.40
C ARG A 120 -19.86 -15.50 13.41
N VAL A 121 -19.65 -14.21 13.07
CA VAL A 121 -19.00 -13.24 13.94
C VAL A 121 -19.83 -11.97 14.02
N ASN A 122 -20.13 -11.51 15.24
CA ASN A 122 -20.66 -10.18 15.43
C ASN A 122 -19.49 -9.17 15.29
N LYS A 123 -19.51 -8.32 14.26
CA LYS A 123 -18.46 -7.34 13.98
C LYS A 123 -18.23 -6.34 15.11
N ASN A 124 -19.24 -6.12 15.96
CA ASN A 124 -19.15 -5.20 17.10
C ASN A 124 -18.33 -5.77 18.26
N ASP A 125 -17.99 -7.05 18.23
CA ASP A 125 -17.14 -7.70 19.24
C ASP A 125 -15.64 -7.45 19.02
N ILE A 126 -15.25 -6.84 17.89
CA ILE A 126 -13.87 -6.56 17.52
C ILE A 126 -13.74 -5.07 17.25
N LEU A 127 -13.23 -4.35 18.24
CA LEU A 127 -13.05 -2.89 18.17
C LEU A 127 -11.61 -2.48 17.83
N ASN A 128 -10.65 -3.31 18.26
CA ASN A 128 -9.22 -3.04 18.12
C ASN A 128 -8.50 -4.21 17.46
N ILE A 129 -7.36 -3.93 16.85
CA ILE A 129 -6.51 -5.00 16.27
C ILE A 129 -6.00 -5.94 17.38
N GLU A 130 -5.85 -5.41 18.57
CA GLU A 130 -5.42 -6.14 19.76
C GLU A 130 -6.40 -7.25 20.17
N ASP A 131 -7.68 -7.09 19.88
CA ASP A 131 -8.72 -8.07 20.21
C ASP A 131 -8.51 -9.41 19.52
N LEU A 132 -7.78 -9.43 18.38
CA LEU A 132 -7.48 -10.67 17.66
C LEU A 132 -6.57 -11.64 18.43
N ALA A 133 -5.90 -11.19 19.47
CA ALA A 133 -5.10 -12.03 20.37
C ALA A 133 -5.95 -12.72 21.47
N ASN A 134 -7.25 -12.37 21.59
CA ASN A 134 -8.12 -12.95 22.62
C ASN A 134 -8.36 -14.44 22.34
N PRO A 135 -8.18 -15.33 23.34
CA PRO A 135 -8.40 -16.79 23.19
C PRO A 135 -9.80 -17.19 22.71
N LYS A 136 -10.82 -16.33 22.85
CA LYS A 136 -12.18 -16.60 22.32
C LYS A 136 -12.20 -16.81 20.79
N TYR A 137 -11.14 -16.38 20.08
CA TYR A 137 -10.98 -16.55 18.63
C TYR A 137 -10.10 -17.75 18.25
N LYS A 138 -9.80 -18.66 19.20
CA LYS A 138 -9.00 -19.87 18.93
C LYS A 138 -9.59 -20.67 17.77
N GLY A 139 -8.73 -20.99 16.79
CA GLY A 139 -9.13 -21.73 15.59
C GLY A 139 -10.03 -20.97 14.61
N LYS A 140 -10.12 -19.62 14.71
CA LYS A 140 -11.02 -18.82 13.88
C LYS A 140 -10.32 -17.90 12.89
N ILE A 141 -9.01 -17.68 13.01
CA ILE A 141 -8.30 -16.66 12.24
C ILE A 141 -7.51 -17.28 11.09
N CYS A 142 -7.67 -16.72 9.88
CA CYS A 142 -6.79 -17.00 8.75
C CYS A 142 -6.06 -15.74 8.30
N THR A 143 -4.81 -15.92 7.92
CA THR A 143 -4.00 -14.85 7.38
C THR A 143 -2.99 -15.39 6.36
N ARG A 144 -2.39 -14.52 5.59
CA ARG A 144 -1.19 -14.84 4.82
C ARG A 144 0.03 -14.88 5.73
N ILE A 145 1.15 -15.38 5.24
CA ILE A 145 2.40 -15.49 6.01
C ILE A 145 2.79 -14.14 6.64
N GLY A 146 3.29 -14.18 7.86
CA GLY A 146 3.68 -12.98 8.62
C GLY A 146 4.78 -12.16 7.96
N SER A 147 5.78 -12.82 7.36
CA SER A 147 6.88 -12.18 6.62
C SER A 147 6.45 -11.40 5.36
N HIS A 148 5.18 -11.56 4.92
CA HIS A 148 4.69 -10.75 3.82
C HIS A 148 4.68 -9.26 4.21
N PRO A 149 5.13 -8.35 3.32
CA PRO A 149 5.25 -6.91 3.63
C PRO A 149 4.03 -6.28 4.32
N TYR A 150 2.81 -6.72 4.01
CA TYR A 150 1.59 -6.14 4.60
C TYR A 150 1.40 -6.52 6.07
N ASN A 151 1.68 -7.77 6.44
CA ASN A 151 1.59 -8.22 7.84
C ASN A 151 2.78 -7.69 8.65
N ARG A 152 3.97 -7.68 8.05
CA ARG A 152 5.16 -7.10 8.68
C ARG A 152 4.96 -5.60 8.97
N ALA A 153 4.38 -4.83 8.04
CA ALA A 153 4.08 -3.42 8.27
C ALA A 153 3.03 -3.21 9.37
N LEU A 154 1.99 -4.07 9.42
CA LEU A 154 1.01 -4.06 10.51
C LEU A 154 1.69 -4.30 11.86
N LEU A 155 2.50 -5.36 11.98
CA LEU A 155 3.21 -5.65 13.22
C LEU A 155 4.21 -4.55 13.58
N ALA A 156 4.90 -3.97 12.59
CA ALA A 156 5.80 -2.84 12.80
C ALA A 156 5.07 -1.61 13.36
N SER A 157 3.81 -1.36 12.94
CA SER A 157 3.00 -0.29 13.52
C SER A 157 2.62 -0.58 14.97
N ILE A 158 2.35 -1.84 15.32
CA ILE A 158 2.06 -2.24 16.71
C ILE A 158 3.33 -2.08 17.56
N VAL A 159 4.51 -2.48 17.05
CA VAL A 159 5.79 -2.24 17.75
C VAL A 159 6.01 -0.75 18.01
N ALA A 160 5.74 0.11 17.02
CA ALA A 160 5.91 1.55 17.16
C ALA A 160 4.98 2.16 18.22
N HIS A 161 3.74 1.68 18.33
CA HIS A 161 2.78 2.19 19.32
C HIS A 161 2.94 1.61 20.72
N SER A 162 3.27 0.34 20.83
CA SER A 162 3.15 -0.40 22.09
C SER A 162 4.47 -0.98 22.60
N GLY A 163 5.53 -0.87 21.83
CA GLY A 163 6.83 -1.49 22.13
C GLY A 163 6.88 -2.98 21.76
N GLU A 164 8.10 -3.51 21.77
CA GLU A 164 8.40 -4.86 21.28
C GLU A 164 7.74 -5.97 22.12
N SER A 165 7.73 -5.84 23.46
CA SER A 165 7.16 -6.83 24.36
C SER A 165 5.67 -7.02 24.15
N LYS A 166 4.89 -5.92 24.10
CA LYS A 166 3.44 -5.99 23.87
C LYS A 166 3.12 -6.46 22.45
N ALA A 167 3.89 -6.06 21.46
CA ALA A 167 3.74 -6.52 20.09
C ALA A 167 4.02 -8.02 19.94
N THR A 168 5.01 -8.54 20.68
CA THR A 168 5.32 -9.97 20.74
C THR A 168 4.15 -10.75 21.37
N ALA A 169 3.66 -10.34 22.52
CA ALA A 169 2.53 -10.98 23.18
C ALA A 169 1.26 -10.98 22.30
N TRP A 170 1.01 -9.87 21.61
CA TRP A 170 -0.08 -9.81 20.61
C TRP A 170 0.11 -10.81 19.47
N ALA A 171 1.31 -10.91 18.93
CA ALA A 171 1.60 -11.82 17.82
C ALA A 171 1.49 -13.30 18.26
N GLU A 172 1.94 -13.64 19.47
CA GLU A 172 1.77 -14.97 20.07
C GLU A 172 0.29 -15.33 20.23
N GLY A 173 -0.52 -14.42 20.76
CA GLY A 173 -1.97 -14.59 20.89
C GLY A 173 -2.66 -14.73 19.54
N LEU A 174 -2.29 -13.91 18.55
CA LEU A 174 -2.80 -14.00 17.18
C LEU A 174 -2.49 -15.37 16.56
N VAL A 175 -1.25 -15.85 16.66
CA VAL A 175 -0.81 -17.14 16.10
C VAL A 175 -1.54 -18.30 16.76
N SER A 176 -1.75 -18.24 18.08
CA SER A 176 -2.51 -19.25 18.85
C SER A 176 -3.98 -19.36 18.40
N ASN A 177 -4.50 -18.32 17.74
CA ASN A 177 -5.88 -18.27 17.25
C ASN A 177 -6.02 -18.68 15.77
N PHE A 178 -4.95 -19.08 15.11
CA PHE A 178 -5.03 -19.50 13.70
C PHE A 178 -5.84 -20.78 13.53
N ALA A 179 -6.75 -20.75 12.55
CA ALA A 179 -7.51 -21.91 12.09
C ALA A 179 -6.64 -22.88 11.26
N ARG A 180 -5.59 -22.35 10.64
CA ARG A 180 -4.66 -23.10 9.80
C ARG A 180 -3.32 -22.37 9.67
N LYS A 181 -2.29 -23.07 9.20
CA LYS A 181 -1.01 -22.44 8.84
C LYS A 181 -1.24 -21.29 7.85
N PRO A 182 -0.61 -20.13 8.05
CA PRO A 182 -0.71 -18.98 7.15
C PRO A 182 -0.35 -19.33 5.71
N LYS A 183 -1.23 -19.04 4.77
CA LYS A 183 -1.03 -19.34 3.33
C LYS A 183 -1.89 -18.47 2.43
N GLY A 184 -1.54 -18.39 1.16
CA GLY A 184 -2.33 -17.71 0.13
C GLY A 184 -2.24 -16.19 0.19
N ASN A 185 -2.99 -15.53 -0.67
CA ASN A 185 -3.12 -14.08 -0.73
C ASN A 185 -4.41 -13.60 -0.04
N ASP A 186 -4.67 -12.30 -0.03
CA ASP A 186 -5.84 -11.72 0.64
C ASP A 186 -7.18 -12.23 0.07
N ARG A 187 -7.26 -12.54 -1.24
CA ARG A 187 -8.46 -13.17 -1.83
C ARG A 187 -8.68 -14.59 -1.30
N ALA A 188 -7.59 -15.34 -1.08
CA ALA A 188 -7.67 -16.68 -0.50
C ALA A 188 -8.18 -16.64 0.96
N GLN A 189 -7.93 -15.55 1.68
CA GLN A 189 -8.48 -15.36 3.02
C GLN A 189 -10.01 -15.15 2.98
N ALA A 190 -10.51 -14.28 2.08
CA ALA A 190 -11.95 -14.10 1.90
C ALA A 190 -12.65 -15.39 1.40
N LYS A 191 -11.99 -16.18 0.53
CA LYS A 191 -12.47 -17.51 0.13
C LYS A 191 -12.59 -18.43 1.34
N ALA A 192 -11.64 -18.39 2.28
CA ALA A 192 -11.65 -19.20 3.50
C ALA A 192 -12.82 -18.84 4.43
N ILE A 193 -13.20 -17.56 4.54
CA ILE A 193 -14.46 -17.17 5.22
C ILE A 193 -15.67 -17.79 4.51
N PHE A 194 -15.76 -17.66 3.21
CA PHE A 194 -16.88 -18.16 2.41
C PHE A 194 -17.03 -19.69 2.54
N SER A 195 -15.93 -20.43 2.55
CA SER A 195 -15.93 -21.90 2.72
C SER A 195 -16.11 -22.37 4.16
N GLY A 196 -16.10 -21.49 5.16
CA GLY A 196 -16.19 -21.87 6.57
C GLY A 196 -14.89 -22.37 7.19
N GLU A 197 -13.75 -22.26 6.50
CA GLU A 197 -12.43 -22.67 7.02
C GLU A 197 -11.96 -21.75 8.14
N CYS A 198 -12.37 -20.48 8.14
CA CYS A 198 -12.14 -19.51 9.22
C CYS A 198 -13.24 -18.45 9.27
N ASP A 199 -13.31 -17.72 10.36
CA ASP A 199 -14.33 -16.72 10.63
C ASP A 199 -13.80 -15.29 10.53
N ILE A 200 -12.50 -15.11 10.74
CA ILE A 200 -11.82 -13.80 10.81
C ILE A 200 -10.57 -13.84 9.94
N VAL A 201 -10.31 -12.76 9.21
CA VAL A 201 -9.15 -12.64 8.33
C VAL A 201 -8.54 -11.24 8.35
N LEU A 202 -7.27 -11.14 7.96
CA LEU A 202 -6.60 -9.87 7.65
C LEU A 202 -6.46 -9.70 6.15
N MET A 203 -6.92 -8.55 5.62
CA MET A 203 -6.80 -8.23 4.19
C MET A 203 -6.66 -6.73 3.94
N ASN A 204 -6.20 -6.35 2.77
CA ASN A 204 -6.19 -4.94 2.36
C ASN A 204 -7.52 -4.55 1.70
N THR A 205 -7.96 -3.32 1.93
CA THR A 205 -9.22 -2.76 1.41
C THR A 205 -9.39 -2.95 -0.10
N TYR A 206 -8.37 -2.69 -0.90
CA TYR A 206 -8.48 -2.81 -2.35
C TYR A 206 -8.72 -4.25 -2.84
N TYR A 207 -8.27 -5.29 -2.10
CA TYR A 207 -8.61 -6.68 -2.47
C TYR A 207 -10.09 -6.96 -2.25
N PHE A 208 -10.66 -6.44 -1.15
CA PHE A 208 -12.10 -6.54 -0.90
C PHE A 208 -12.90 -5.89 -2.03
N ALA A 209 -12.53 -4.65 -2.40
CA ALA A 209 -13.14 -3.93 -3.49
C ALA A 209 -13.03 -4.66 -4.83
N LEU A 210 -11.81 -5.11 -5.17
CA LEU A 210 -11.58 -5.87 -6.41
C LEU A 210 -12.39 -7.17 -6.48
N MET A 211 -12.67 -7.83 -5.36
CA MET A 211 -13.57 -8.99 -5.32
C MET A 211 -15.03 -8.59 -5.48
N LYS A 212 -15.46 -7.56 -4.74
CA LYS A 212 -16.85 -7.08 -4.75
C LYS A 212 -17.34 -6.68 -6.14
N PHE A 213 -16.45 -6.07 -6.94
CA PHE A 213 -16.77 -5.56 -8.28
C PHE A 213 -16.23 -6.43 -9.42
N ASN A 214 -15.77 -7.66 -9.14
CA ASN A 214 -15.18 -8.52 -10.16
C ASN A 214 -16.23 -9.16 -11.09
N ASN A 215 -16.37 -8.61 -12.29
CA ASN A 215 -17.26 -9.19 -13.30
C ASN A 215 -16.64 -10.39 -14.05
N LYS A 216 -15.29 -10.49 -14.07
CA LYS A 216 -14.58 -11.58 -14.76
C LYS A 216 -14.54 -12.87 -13.94
N LYS A 217 -14.68 -12.76 -12.60
CA LYS A 217 -14.64 -13.89 -11.66
C LYS A 217 -15.77 -13.75 -10.65
N PRO A 218 -17.00 -14.13 -11.04
CA PRO A 218 -18.22 -13.89 -10.23
C PRO A 218 -18.19 -14.63 -8.88
N GLU A 219 -17.42 -15.72 -8.76
CA GLU A 219 -17.22 -16.41 -7.50
C GLU A 219 -16.60 -15.50 -6.42
N GLN A 220 -15.77 -14.53 -6.81
CA GLN A 220 -15.16 -13.59 -5.87
C GLN A 220 -16.19 -12.63 -5.25
N LYS A 221 -17.26 -12.30 -5.97
CA LYS A 221 -18.38 -11.53 -5.41
C LYS A 221 -19.07 -12.28 -4.28
N LYS A 222 -19.18 -13.62 -4.38
CA LYS A 222 -19.75 -14.45 -3.31
C LYS A 222 -18.88 -14.40 -2.06
N TRP A 223 -17.54 -14.41 -2.23
CA TRP A 223 -16.60 -14.31 -1.12
C TRP A 223 -16.69 -12.94 -0.43
N ALA A 224 -16.73 -11.86 -1.20
CA ALA A 224 -16.91 -10.51 -0.66
C ALA A 224 -18.26 -10.35 0.03
N LYS A 225 -19.36 -10.91 -0.53
CA LYS A 225 -20.71 -10.87 0.07
C LYS A 225 -20.78 -11.60 1.42
N ALA A 226 -19.97 -12.63 1.63
CA ALA A 226 -19.91 -13.38 2.89
C ALA A 226 -19.05 -12.71 3.96
N THR A 227 -18.40 -11.58 3.63
CA THR A 227 -17.41 -10.94 4.51
C THR A 227 -17.84 -9.51 4.83
N ASP A 228 -17.96 -9.21 6.12
CA ASP A 228 -18.07 -7.83 6.61
C ASP A 228 -16.69 -7.26 6.88
N VAL A 229 -16.56 -5.94 6.68
CA VAL A 229 -15.33 -5.18 6.91
C VAL A 229 -15.39 -4.49 8.26
N ILE A 230 -14.31 -4.59 9.02
CA ILE A 230 -14.09 -3.84 10.26
C ILE A 230 -12.90 -2.92 10.08
N PHE A 231 -13.12 -1.63 10.31
CA PHE A 231 -12.07 -0.64 10.57
C PHE A 231 -11.87 -0.58 12.09
N TYR A 232 -10.73 -1.04 12.58
CA TYR A 232 -10.44 -1.14 14.00
C TYR A 232 -9.79 0.12 14.57
N ASN A 233 -9.67 0.20 15.90
CA ASN A 233 -9.06 1.32 16.65
C ASN A 233 -9.69 2.69 16.38
N GLN A 234 -10.98 2.75 15.99
CA GLN A 234 -11.63 4.00 15.55
C GLN A 234 -11.86 4.99 16.69
N SER A 235 -12.07 4.51 17.92
CA SER A 235 -12.12 5.34 19.12
C SER A 235 -10.74 5.76 19.67
N GLY A 236 -9.67 5.11 19.17
CA GLY A 236 -8.28 5.33 19.60
C GLY A 236 -7.40 5.93 18.51
N ARG A 237 -6.26 5.27 18.24
CA ARG A 237 -5.23 5.73 17.28
C ARG A 237 -5.66 5.73 15.82
N GLY A 238 -6.67 4.97 15.48
CA GLY A 238 -7.13 4.81 14.10
C GLY A 238 -6.62 3.53 13.44
N GLN A 239 -7.09 3.32 12.22
CA GLN A 239 -6.83 2.17 11.37
C GLN A 239 -5.41 2.19 10.81
N HIS A 240 -4.64 1.11 10.97
CA HIS A 240 -3.34 0.98 10.30
C HIS A 240 -3.49 1.08 8.78
N ILE A 241 -2.67 1.93 8.19
CA ILE A 241 -2.55 2.13 6.75
C ILE A 241 -1.15 1.80 6.26
N ASN A 242 -1.05 1.41 5.00
CA ASN A 242 0.20 1.31 4.28
C ASN A 242 0.10 2.14 2.99
N VAL A 243 1.20 2.36 2.29
CA VAL A 243 1.27 3.30 1.17
C VAL A 243 1.79 2.64 -0.10
N SER A 244 1.32 3.14 -1.25
CA SER A 244 2.09 3.09 -2.48
C SER A 244 2.80 4.42 -2.63
N GLY A 245 4.01 4.43 -3.13
CA GLY A 245 4.75 5.67 -3.22
C GLY A 245 5.74 5.71 -4.36
N GLY A 246 6.39 6.86 -4.48
CA GLY A 246 7.37 7.15 -5.51
C GLY A 246 8.61 7.84 -4.96
N ALA A 247 9.71 7.60 -5.64
CA ALA A 247 11.00 8.23 -5.39
C ALA A 247 11.70 8.52 -6.71
N ILE A 248 12.63 9.48 -6.72
CA ILE A 248 13.42 9.81 -7.90
C ILE A 248 14.77 9.10 -7.78
N ALA A 249 15.16 8.38 -8.83
CA ALA A 249 16.43 7.67 -8.89
C ALA A 249 17.61 8.64 -8.68
N LYS A 250 18.61 8.21 -7.92
CA LYS A 250 19.77 9.04 -7.56
C LYS A 250 20.47 9.64 -8.79
N TYR A 251 20.55 8.90 -9.88
CA TYR A 251 21.23 9.30 -11.10
C TYR A 251 20.27 9.64 -12.26
N SER A 252 18.99 9.92 -11.96
CA SER A 252 18.03 10.37 -12.98
C SER A 252 18.57 11.56 -13.77
N LYS A 253 18.47 11.45 -15.10
CA LYS A 253 18.85 12.52 -16.05
C LYS A 253 17.69 13.47 -16.35
N ASN A 254 16.45 13.04 -16.05
CA ASN A 254 15.21 13.78 -16.34
C ASN A 254 14.55 14.28 -15.03
N ASN A 255 15.35 14.82 -14.10
CA ASN A 255 14.91 15.16 -12.75
C ASN A 255 13.68 16.09 -12.72
N GLU A 256 13.68 17.15 -13.54
CA GLU A 256 12.56 18.12 -13.55
C GLU A 256 11.25 17.47 -13.97
N GLU A 257 11.29 16.65 -15.04
CA GLU A 257 10.08 15.95 -15.50
C GLU A 257 9.64 14.85 -14.53
N ALA A 258 10.59 14.19 -13.87
CA ALA A 258 10.30 13.22 -12.81
C ALA A 258 9.59 13.86 -11.62
N VAL A 259 10.05 15.05 -11.17
CA VAL A 259 9.39 15.83 -10.12
C VAL A 259 7.98 16.22 -10.57
N ARG A 260 7.83 16.75 -11.79
CA ARG A 260 6.54 17.17 -12.36
C ARG A 260 5.54 16.02 -12.41
N PHE A 261 5.98 14.83 -12.84
CA PHE A 261 5.12 13.67 -12.85
C PHE A 261 4.68 13.26 -11.43
N LEU A 262 5.58 13.23 -10.45
CA LEU A 262 5.23 12.95 -9.06
C LEU A 262 4.30 14.02 -8.47
N GLU A 263 4.50 15.29 -8.78
CA GLU A 263 3.57 16.38 -8.42
C GLU A 263 2.17 16.13 -8.98
N TRP A 264 2.08 15.82 -10.28
CA TRP A 264 0.81 15.52 -10.95
C TRP A 264 0.11 14.31 -10.31
N MET A 265 0.88 13.26 -9.94
CA MET A 265 0.34 12.09 -9.24
C MET A 265 -0.33 12.44 -7.89
N THR A 266 0.01 13.58 -7.27
CA THR A 266 -0.62 14.07 -6.03
C THR A 266 -1.80 15.01 -6.27
N GLN A 267 -2.07 15.42 -7.52
CA GLN A 267 -3.15 16.33 -7.85
C GLN A 267 -4.52 15.61 -7.92
N PRO A 268 -5.63 16.33 -7.80
CA PRO A 268 -6.96 15.75 -7.73
C PRO A 268 -7.29 14.77 -8.86
N LYS A 269 -6.86 15.05 -10.08
CA LYS A 269 -7.12 14.22 -11.26
C LYS A 269 -6.49 12.84 -11.13
N ALA A 270 -5.20 12.76 -10.80
CA ALA A 270 -4.51 11.51 -10.59
C ALA A 270 -5.02 10.78 -9.33
N GLN A 271 -5.32 11.51 -8.27
CA GLN A 271 -5.82 10.95 -7.02
C GLN A 271 -7.22 10.31 -7.18
N LYS A 272 -8.05 10.81 -8.11
CA LYS A 272 -9.31 10.15 -8.50
C LYS A 272 -9.04 8.80 -9.18
N ILE A 273 -8.04 8.69 -10.04
CA ILE A 273 -7.67 7.41 -10.68
C ILE A 273 -7.32 6.37 -9.60
N TYR A 274 -6.59 6.76 -8.54
CA TYR A 274 -6.31 5.85 -7.43
C TYR A 274 -7.58 5.31 -6.77
N SER A 275 -8.57 6.16 -6.51
CA SER A 275 -9.81 5.75 -5.83
C SER A 275 -10.77 4.97 -6.74
N GLU A 276 -10.92 5.37 -8.00
CA GLU A 276 -11.92 4.83 -8.91
C GLU A 276 -11.46 3.55 -9.62
N VAL A 277 -10.16 3.46 -9.95
CA VAL A 277 -9.59 2.35 -10.71
C VAL A 277 -8.87 1.35 -9.81
N ASN A 278 -8.04 1.84 -8.89
CA ASN A 278 -7.21 0.99 -8.05
C ASN A 278 -7.85 0.68 -6.69
N PHE A 279 -8.96 1.36 -6.32
CA PHE A 279 -9.60 1.27 -5.01
C PHE A 279 -8.65 1.54 -3.84
N GLU A 280 -7.72 2.48 -4.04
CA GLU A 280 -6.81 2.98 -3.04
C GLU A 280 -7.24 4.38 -2.59
N TYR A 281 -6.97 4.75 -1.34
CA TYR A 281 -7.37 6.06 -0.80
C TYR A 281 -6.38 7.14 -1.23
N PRO A 282 -6.87 8.33 -1.60
CA PRO A 282 -6.02 9.48 -1.91
C PRO A 282 -5.12 9.87 -0.73
N VAL A 283 -3.90 10.36 -1.03
CA VAL A 283 -3.04 10.99 -0.04
C VAL A 283 -3.32 12.49 0.11
N ASN A 284 -3.90 13.10 -0.93
CA ASN A 284 -4.24 14.51 -0.92
C ASN A 284 -5.56 14.73 -0.16
N PRO A 285 -5.54 15.38 1.02
CA PRO A 285 -6.73 15.55 1.85
C PRO A 285 -7.81 16.45 1.24
N LYS A 286 -7.46 17.22 0.19
CA LYS A 286 -8.40 18.05 -0.55
C LYS A 286 -9.27 17.26 -1.54
N VAL A 287 -8.92 16.01 -1.81
CA VAL A 287 -9.65 15.13 -2.72
C VAL A 287 -10.76 14.41 -1.95
N LYS A 288 -11.99 14.74 -2.25
CA LYS A 288 -13.15 14.02 -1.70
C LYS A 288 -13.21 12.62 -2.26
N LEU A 289 -13.38 11.64 -1.38
CA LEU A 289 -13.67 10.26 -1.77
C LEU A 289 -15.03 10.22 -2.49
N GLY A 290 -15.10 9.38 -3.51
CA GLY A 290 -16.32 9.20 -4.29
C GLY A 290 -16.40 7.79 -4.87
N GLY A 291 -17.53 7.48 -5.51
CA GLY A 291 -17.73 6.22 -6.21
C GLY A 291 -17.73 4.99 -5.30
N LYS A 292 -17.32 3.88 -5.85
CA LYS A 292 -17.41 2.55 -5.22
C LYS A 292 -16.62 2.39 -3.92
N ILE A 293 -15.58 3.20 -3.72
CA ILE A 293 -14.77 3.11 -2.49
C ILE A 293 -15.57 3.52 -1.25
N MET A 294 -16.64 4.31 -1.43
CA MET A 294 -17.51 4.75 -0.34
C MET A 294 -18.49 3.67 0.15
N GLU A 295 -18.65 2.57 -0.59
CA GLU A 295 -19.67 1.56 -0.25
C GLU A 295 -19.39 0.79 1.04
N TRP A 296 -18.15 0.81 1.54
CA TRP A 296 -17.81 0.19 2.83
C TRP A 296 -17.42 1.21 3.90
N GLY A 297 -17.72 2.49 3.67
CA GLY A 297 -17.59 3.56 4.64
C GLY A 297 -16.23 4.25 4.65
N THR A 298 -16.13 5.20 5.56
CA THR A 298 -14.90 5.94 5.86
C THR A 298 -14.31 5.46 7.18
N PHE A 299 -13.05 5.80 7.43
CA PHE A 299 -12.38 5.46 8.67
C PHE A 299 -11.41 6.57 9.08
N LYS A 300 -11.15 6.65 10.38
CA LYS A 300 -10.04 7.42 10.93
C LYS A 300 -8.76 6.62 10.69
N ALA A 301 -7.85 7.17 9.88
CA ALA A 301 -6.53 6.58 9.67
C ALA A 301 -5.62 6.86 10.88
N ASP A 302 -4.71 5.93 11.14
CA ASP A 302 -3.61 6.15 12.07
C ASP A 302 -2.64 7.20 11.49
N ASN A 303 -2.32 8.21 12.29
CA ASN A 303 -1.40 9.29 11.90
C ASN A 303 0.07 8.98 12.21
N LEU A 304 0.38 7.73 12.60
CA LEU A 304 1.77 7.29 12.78
C LEU A 304 2.55 7.55 11.49
N SER A 305 3.72 8.18 11.63
CA SER A 305 4.58 8.40 10.47
C SER A 305 4.95 7.08 9.79
N ILE A 306 4.80 7.06 8.48
CA ILE A 306 5.17 5.87 7.68
C ILE A 306 6.65 5.53 7.85
N SER A 307 7.52 6.52 8.08
CA SER A 307 8.94 6.29 8.40
C SER A 307 9.12 5.55 9.74
N GLU A 308 8.28 5.81 10.75
CA GLU A 308 8.34 5.07 12.02
C GLU A 308 7.95 3.59 11.86
N ILE A 309 6.97 3.31 11.00
CA ILE A 309 6.63 1.93 10.64
C ILE A 309 7.83 1.25 9.97
N ALA A 310 8.48 1.94 9.03
CA ALA A 310 9.66 1.43 8.33
C ALA A 310 10.80 1.08 9.29
N LYS A 311 11.15 1.98 10.22
CA LYS A 311 12.19 1.77 11.24
C LYS A 311 11.96 0.51 12.07
N ASN A 312 10.72 0.16 12.36
CA ASN A 312 10.36 -1.01 13.15
C ASN A 312 10.20 -2.30 12.33
N SER A 313 10.40 -2.25 11.01
CA SER A 313 10.20 -3.39 10.11
C SER A 313 11.11 -4.57 10.42
N LYS A 314 12.37 -4.34 10.80
CA LYS A 314 13.33 -5.38 11.18
C LYS A 314 12.91 -6.06 12.49
N LYS A 315 12.52 -5.29 13.51
CA LYS A 315 11.99 -5.83 14.76
C LYS A 315 10.74 -6.66 14.55
N ALA A 316 9.81 -6.17 13.72
CA ALA A 316 8.61 -6.91 13.36
C ALA A 316 8.95 -8.25 12.68
N GLN A 317 9.95 -8.30 11.78
CA GLN A 317 10.39 -9.56 11.18
C GLN A 317 10.93 -10.52 12.22
N MET A 318 11.76 -10.06 13.16
CA MET A 318 12.30 -10.91 14.24
C MET A 318 11.18 -11.50 15.12
N ILE A 319 10.14 -10.71 15.43
CA ILE A 319 8.97 -11.20 16.18
C ILE A 319 8.23 -12.25 15.36
N ILE A 320 7.97 -12.00 14.07
CA ILE A 320 7.29 -12.95 13.14
C ILE A 320 8.02 -14.29 13.13
N ASP A 321 9.34 -14.27 13.00
CA ASP A 321 10.18 -15.49 12.97
C ASP A 321 10.12 -16.22 14.31
N LYS A 322 10.18 -15.49 15.44
CA LYS A 322 10.09 -16.04 16.78
C LYS A 322 8.76 -16.75 17.06
N VAL A 323 7.63 -16.14 16.67
CA VAL A 323 6.29 -16.66 16.98
C VAL A 323 5.77 -17.64 15.92
N GLY A 324 6.45 -17.81 14.78
CA GLY A 324 6.05 -18.72 13.71
C GLY A 324 4.84 -18.25 12.89
N TRP A 325 4.68 -16.93 12.72
CA TRP A 325 3.58 -16.37 11.93
C TRP A 325 3.72 -16.58 10.43
#